data_2f22b9462a9ed21f1e042ddda4a049e2
#
_entry.id   2f22b9462a9ed21f1e042ddda4a049e2
#
_cell.length_a   1.000
_cell.length_b   1.000
_cell.length_c   1.000
_cell.angle_alpha   90.00
_cell.angle_beta   90.00
_cell.angle_gamma   90.00
#
_symmetry.space_group_name_H-M   'P 1'
#
loop_
_entity.id
_entity.type
_entity.pdbx_description
1 polymer ?
#
loop_
_entity_poly.entity_id
_entity_poly.type
_entity_poly.pdbx_seq_one_letter_code
_entity_poly.pdbx_strand_id
1 'polypeptide(L)'
;MAFPVQFPTGQNTLDEKRRLKLTPSAYFKSRLFNIDARFAKDTNYLFFSQFVTEIHLANSSMTIQLRKGKTMTKDGRKITSGMLQSKTEVEKLVRNKDAIRFMQPLRGTPAYWQKTTKDLFSMLRQIGTPQFFVTFSAAEMRWPEVIQAIKRQQGEEVDFEALDWSEKCEILRSNPVTTMRMFDKRVEALFRDLLFSPAQPLGEIIDYFYRVEFQHRGSPHIHMLLWIQEKVEVDVDDDQTVCDFVDRYISAQLPDPEKQPELHKKSLNYKSTAKTTQKHALRV
;
A
#
# COMPACT_ATOMS: atom_id res chain seq x y z
N MET A 1 -30.56 -1.25 -13.01
CA MET A 1 -29.61 -0.35 -12.34
C MET A 1 -28.84 -1.17 -11.31
N ALA A 2 -27.50 -1.23 -11.38
CA ALA A 2 -26.71 -2.12 -10.54
C ALA A 2 -26.56 -1.61 -9.07
N PHE A 3 -26.63 -0.29 -8.87
CA PHE A 3 -26.44 0.35 -7.56
C PHE A 3 -27.53 1.40 -7.32
N PRO A 4 -28.78 0.99 -7.00
CA PRO A 4 -29.91 1.92 -6.85
C PRO A 4 -29.75 2.86 -5.65
N VAL A 5 -29.13 2.42 -4.56
CA VAL A 5 -28.86 3.25 -3.37
C VAL A 5 -27.87 4.37 -3.69
N GLN A 6 -26.83 4.06 -4.46
CA GLN A 6 -25.80 5.01 -4.88
C GLN A 6 -26.32 6.00 -5.94
N PHE A 7 -27.22 5.54 -6.81
CA PHE A 7 -27.77 6.31 -7.94
C PHE A 7 -29.30 6.25 -8.01
N PRO A 8 -30.02 6.81 -7.03
CA PRO A 8 -31.49 6.68 -6.95
C PRO A 8 -32.23 7.30 -8.13
N THR A 9 -31.64 8.32 -8.77
CA THR A 9 -32.21 8.98 -9.95
C THR A 9 -31.67 8.44 -11.28
N GLY A 10 -30.69 7.52 -11.24
CA GLY A 10 -30.00 7.04 -12.42
C GLY A 10 -29.04 8.04 -13.08
N GLN A 11 -28.88 9.21 -12.49
CA GLN A 11 -28.02 10.29 -12.99
C GLN A 11 -26.61 10.22 -12.38
N ASN A 12 -25.70 10.96 -12.99
CA ASN A 12 -24.29 11.04 -12.55
C ASN A 12 -23.54 9.69 -12.58
N THR A 13 -23.97 8.77 -13.43
CA THR A 13 -23.27 7.50 -13.66
C THR A 13 -21.98 7.67 -14.46
N LEU A 14 -21.14 6.63 -14.53
CA LEU A 14 -19.85 6.68 -15.26
C LEU A 14 -20.06 7.01 -16.75
N ASP A 15 -21.10 6.43 -17.38
CA ASP A 15 -21.35 6.51 -18.82
C ASP A 15 -22.17 7.75 -19.25
N GLU A 16 -22.50 8.62 -18.30
CA GLU A 16 -23.24 9.84 -18.60
C GLU A 16 -22.44 10.78 -19.50
N LYS A 17 -23.11 11.37 -20.49
CA LYS A 17 -22.48 12.36 -21.38
C LYS A 17 -22.11 13.61 -20.59
N ARG A 18 -20.82 13.94 -20.56
CA ARG A 18 -20.25 15.10 -19.88
C ARG A 18 -19.45 15.97 -20.86
N ARG A 19 -19.38 17.26 -20.55
CA ARG A 19 -18.53 18.19 -21.32
C ARG A 19 -17.05 17.75 -21.31
N LEU A 20 -16.57 17.26 -20.18
CA LEU A 20 -15.24 16.69 -20.03
C LEU A 20 -15.33 15.18 -19.81
N LYS A 21 -14.57 14.43 -20.58
CA LYS A 21 -14.49 12.98 -20.42
C LYS A 21 -13.67 12.64 -19.17
N LEU A 22 -14.26 11.90 -18.26
CA LEU A 22 -13.56 11.40 -17.07
C LEU A 22 -13.02 9.99 -17.34
N THR A 23 -11.83 9.71 -16.81
CA THR A 23 -11.36 8.32 -16.73
C THR A 23 -12.11 7.59 -15.62
N PRO A 24 -12.30 6.26 -15.70
CA PRO A 24 -12.91 5.49 -14.60
C PRO A 24 -12.23 5.77 -13.25
N SER A 25 -10.90 5.80 -13.21
CA SER A 25 -10.14 6.10 -11.99
C SER A 25 -10.51 7.47 -11.40
N ALA A 26 -10.54 8.53 -12.20
CA ALA A 26 -10.91 9.87 -11.73
C ALA A 26 -12.36 9.94 -11.26
N TYR A 27 -13.27 9.27 -11.98
CA TYR A 27 -14.68 9.20 -11.62
C TYR A 27 -14.87 8.49 -10.28
N PHE A 28 -14.36 7.27 -10.12
CA PHE A 28 -14.52 6.51 -8.88
C PHE A 28 -13.82 7.19 -7.70
N LYS A 29 -12.63 7.76 -7.92
CA LYS A 29 -11.95 8.54 -6.88
C LYS A 29 -12.83 9.69 -6.36
N SER A 30 -13.50 10.43 -7.23
CA SER A 30 -14.41 11.52 -6.82
C SER A 30 -15.62 11.02 -6.02
N ARG A 31 -16.11 9.79 -6.32
CA ARG A 31 -17.22 9.18 -5.59
C ARG A 31 -16.80 8.66 -4.22
N LEU A 32 -15.69 7.95 -4.15
CA LEU A 32 -15.19 7.37 -2.91
C LEU A 32 -14.72 8.43 -1.90
N PHE A 33 -14.31 9.61 -2.38
CA PHE A 33 -13.87 10.73 -1.55
C PHE A 33 -14.96 11.78 -1.31
N ASN A 34 -16.19 11.48 -1.70
CA ASN A 34 -17.32 12.35 -1.38
C ASN A 34 -17.61 12.34 0.13
N ILE A 35 -18.11 13.46 0.63
CA ILE A 35 -18.57 13.57 2.02
C ILE A 35 -19.72 12.59 2.30
N ASP A 36 -20.55 12.32 1.29
CA ASP A 36 -21.55 11.25 1.32
C ASP A 36 -20.86 9.88 1.21
N ALA A 37 -20.73 9.23 2.34
CA ALA A 37 -19.99 7.96 2.46
C ALA A 37 -20.69 6.75 1.85
N ARG A 38 -21.89 6.87 1.22
CA ARG A 38 -22.65 5.74 0.66
C ARG A 38 -21.85 4.93 -0.35
N PHE A 39 -20.94 5.57 -1.11
CA PHE A 39 -20.07 4.90 -2.06
C PHE A 39 -18.88 4.21 -1.38
N ALA A 40 -18.31 4.87 -0.39
CA ALA A 40 -17.11 4.41 0.31
C ALA A 40 -17.37 3.24 1.28
N LYS A 41 -18.61 3.09 1.76
CA LYS A 41 -19.04 2.04 2.68
C LYS A 41 -19.54 0.79 1.98
N ASP A 42 -19.95 0.88 0.72
CA ASP A 42 -20.47 -0.25 -0.03
C ASP A 42 -19.31 -1.07 -0.63
N THR A 43 -19.06 -2.23 -0.05
CA THR A 43 -18.00 -3.13 -0.46
C THR A 43 -18.18 -3.61 -1.92
N ASN A 44 -19.42 -3.85 -2.36
CA ASN A 44 -19.68 -4.25 -3.74
C ASN A 44 -19.34 -3.12 -4.71
N TYR A 45 -19.66 -1.88 -4.34
CA TYR A 45 -19.28 -0.72 -5.14
C TYR A 45 -17.77 -0.49 -5.18
N LEU A 46 -17.05 -0.74 -4.08
CA LEU A 46 -15.58 -0.70 -4.05
C LEU A 46 -14.97 -1.71 -5.04
N PHE A 47 -15.39 -2.97 -4.97
CA PHE A 47 -14.91 -4.00 -5.90
C PHE A 47 -15.29 -3.72 -7.35
N PHE A 48 -16.51 -3.26 -7.59
CA PHE A 48 -16.94 -2.86 -8.93
C PHE A 48 -16.09 -1.71 -9.48
N SER A 49 -15.81 -0.69 -8.69
CA SER A 49 -14.99 0.45 -9.08
C SER A 49 -13.55 0.04 -9.42
N GLN A 50 -12.98 -0.86 -8.63
CA GLN A 50 -11.67 -1.45 -8.90
C GLN A 50 -11.69 -2.26 -10.20
N PHE A 51 -12.64 -3.16 -10.37
CA PHE A 51 -12.78 -4.00 -11.55
C PHE A 51 -12.86 -3.17 -12.85
N VAL A 52 -13.72 -2.16 -12.89
CA VAL A 52 -13.87 -1.29 -14.08
C VAL A 52 -12.59 -0.50 -14.35
N THR A 53 -11.92 -0.02 -13.30
CA THR A 53 -10.65 0.69 -13.41
C THR A 53 -9.55 -0.22 -13.97
N GLU A 54 -9.44 -1.44 -13.48
CA GLU A 54 -8.46 -2.43 -13.94
C GLU A 54 -8.68 -2.85 -15.39
N ILE A 55 -9.94 -3.10 -15.80
CA ILE A 55 -10.26 -3.37 -17.21
C ILE A 55 -9.84 -2.19 -18.09
N HIS A 56 -10.13 -0.97 -17.66
CA HIS A 56 -9.74 0.23 -18.42
C HIS A 56 -8.22 0.34 -18.55
N LEU A 57 -7.46 0.08 -17.48
CA LEU A 57 -5.99 0.08 -17.49
C LEU A 57 -5.44 -1.02 -18.41
N ALA A 58 -5.98 -2.23 -18.36
CA ALA A 58 -5.58 -3.33 -19.24
C ALA A 58 -5.80 -2.99 -20.72
N ASN A 59 -7.01 -2.50 -21.06
CA ASN A 59 -7.35 -2.11 -22.43
C ASN A 59 -6.47 -0.96 -22.93
N SER A 60 -6.19 0.03 -22.09
CA SER A 60 -5.32 1.15 -22.43
C SER A 60 -3.88 0.68 -22.67
N SER A 61 -3.35 -0.17 -21.80
CA SER A 61 -2.02 -0.78 -21.95
C SER A 61 -1.91 -1.59 -23.24
N MET A 62 -2.91 -2.44 -23.51
CA MET A 62 -2.99 -3.24 -24.73
C MET A 62 -2.98 -2.36 -25.96
N THR A 63 -3.82 -1.32 -26.01
CA THR A 63 -3.90 -0.38 -27.14
C THR A 63 -2.57 0.33 -27.39
N ILE A 64 -1.90 0.79 -26.34
CA ILE A 64 -0.59 1.46 -26.45
C ILE A 64 0.47 0.49 -26.97
N GLN A 65 0.53 -0.74 -26.46
CA GLN A 65 1.52 -1.73 -26.89
C GLN A 65 1.31 -2.17 -28.33
N LEU A 66 0.06 -2.35 -28.76
CA LEU A 66 -0.26 -2.66 -30.16
C LEU A 66 0.16 -1.54 -31.11
N ARG A 67 -0.10 -0.26 -30.74
CA ARG A 67 0.32 0.90 -31.53
C ARG A 67 1.85 1.00 -31.66
N LYS A 68 2.59 0.66 -30.60
CA LYS A 68 4.06 0.63 -30.64
C LYS A 68 4.62 -0.47 -31.55
N GLY A 69 3.82 -1.43 -31.98
CA GLY A 69 4.18 -2.48 -32.91
C GLY A 69 5.31 -3.43 -32.44
N LYS A 70 5.67 -3.38 -31.15
CA LYS A 70 6.77 -4.15 -30.56
C LYS A 70 6.33 -5.45 -29.87
N THR A 71 5.03 -5.77 -29.93
CA THR A 71 4.49 -6.93 -29.23
C THR A 71 4.54 -8.16 -30.15
N MET A 72 5.40 -9.09 -29.81
CA MET A 72 5.54 -10.37 -30.51
C MET A 72 5.20 -11.51 -29.56
N THR A 73 4.67 -12.60 -30.10
CA THR A 73 4.56 -13.90 -29.41
C THR A 73 5.95 -14.48 -29.17
N LYS A 74 6.04 -15.51 -28.34
CA LYS A 74 7.30 -16.26 -28.17
C LYS A 74 7.84 -16.84 -29.48
N ASP A 75 6.94 -17.18 -30.38
CA ASP A 75 7.24 -17.73 -31.71
C ASP A 75 7.58 -16.65 -32.76
N GLY A 76 7.78 -15.40 -32.34
CA GLY A 76 8.17 -14.29 -33.22
C GLY A 76 7.05 -13.71 -34.07
N ARG A 77 5.78 -14.11 -33.90
CA ARG A 77 4.64 -13.53 -34.61
C ARG A 77 4.21 -12.22 -33.97
N LYS A 78 3.92 -11.22 -34.79
CA LYS A 78 3.41 -9.92 -34.30
C LYS A 78 1.96 -10.07 -33.81
N ILE A 79 1.69 -9.64 -32.59
CA ILE A 79 0.32 -9.61 -32.05
C ILE A 79 -0.43 -8.45 -32.69
N THR A 80 -1.58 -8.75 -33.30
CA THR A 80 -2.43 -7.79 -33.99
C THR A 80 -3.77 -7.61 -33.28
N SER A 81 -4.47 -6.52 -33.56
CA SER A 81 -5.82 -6.28 -33.04
C SER A 81 -6.81 -7.38 -33.44
N GLY A 82 -6.66 -7.94 -34.68
CA GLY A 82 -7.50 -9.03 -35.13
C GLY A 82 -7.35 -10.31 -34.30
N MET A 83 -6.14 -10.65 -33.86
CA MET A 83 -5.91 -11.78 -32.96
C MET A 83 -6.62 -11.58 -31.60
N LEU A 84 -6.73 -10.35 -31.13
CA LEU A 84 -7.39 -10.05 -29.86
C LEU A 84 -8.93 -10.03 -29.95
N GLN A 85 -9.48 -10.01 -31.15
CA GLN A 85 -10.92 -10.16 -31.40
C GLN A 85 -11.35 -11.62 -31.49
N SER A 86 -10.41 -12.54 -31.73
CA SER A 86 -10.67 -13.96 -31.81
C SER A 86 -10.50 -14.62 -30.44
N LYS A 87 -11.58 -15.22 -29.89
CA LYS A 87 -11.55 -15.92 -28.60
C LYS A 87 -10.47 -17.01 -28.55
N THR A 88 -10.34 -17.79 -29.65
CA THR A 88 -9.36 -18.88 -29.75
C THR A 88 -7.91 -18.38 -29.75
N GLU A 89 -7.62 -17.26 -30.42
CA GLU A 89 -6.29 -16.66 -30.43
C GLU A 89 -5.98 -16.00 -29.07
N VAL A 90 -6.95 -15.37 -28.42
CA VAL A 90 -6.78 -14.83 -27.06
C VAL A 90 -6.47 -15.96 -26.06
N GLU A 91 -7.20 -17.08 -26.13
CA GLU A 91 -6.91 -18.25 -25.27
C GLU A 91 -5.50 -18.80 -25.50
N LYS A 92 -5.00 -18.84 -26.74
CA LYS A 92 -3.61 -19.22 -27.05
C LYS A 92 -2.60 -18.23 -26.46
N LEU A 93 -2.85 -16.91 -26.61
CA LEU A 93 -1.97 -15.87 -26.05
C LEU A 93 -1.90 -15.94 -24.52
N VAL A 94 -3.02 -16.24 -23.87
CA VAL A 94 -3.08 -16.42 -22.40
C VAL A 94 -2.31 -17.68 -22.00
N ARG A 95 -2.56 -18.82 -22.67
CA ARG A 95 -1.92 -20.10 -22.41
C ARG A 95 -0.40 -20.01 -22.57
N ASN A 96 0.06 -19.32 -23.62
CA ASN A 96 1.48 -19.12 -23.92
C ASN A 96 2.13 -18.00 -23.07
N LYS A 97 1.37 -17.35 -22.18
CA LYS A 97 1.81 -16.20 -21.37
C LYS A 97 2.23 -14.97 -22.20
N ASP A 98 1.85 -14.88 -23.48
CA ASP A 98 2.16 -13.74 -24.34
C ASP A 98 1.31 -12.51 -23.97
N ALA A 99 0.13 -12.73 -23.38
CA ALA A 99 -0.77 -11.67 -22.90
C ALA A 99 -0.29 -11.01 -21.58
N ILE A 100 0.68 -11.59 -20.87
CA ILE A 100 1.12 -11.10 -19.55
C ILE A 100 1.59 -9.64 -19.62
N ARG A 101 2.24 -9.23 -20.70
CA ARG A 101 2.76 -7.87 -20.87
C ARG A 101 1.67 -6.80 -20.80
N PHE A 102 0.44 -7.11 -21.25
CA PHE A 102 -0.69 -6.17 -21.20
C PHE A 102 -1.18 -5.93 -19.78
N MET A 103 -0.91 -6.87 -18.88
CA MET A 103 -1.31 -6.81 -17.48
C MET A 103 -0.31 -6.11 -16.56
N GLN A 104 0.82 -5.63 -17.10
CA GLN A 104 1.86 -4.96 -16.33
C GLN A 104 1.36 -3.78 -15.46
N PRO A 105 0.37 -2.96 -15.87
CA PRO A 105 -0.16 -1.90 -15.02
C PRO A 105 -1.06 -2.40 -13.89
N LEU A 106 -1.50 -3.67 -13.93
CA LEU A 106 -2.42 -4.22 -12.94
C LEU A 106 -1.66 -4.77 -11.75
N ARG A 107 -1.85 -4.12 -10.58
CA ARG A 107 -1.27 -4.59 -9.33
C ARG A 107 -1.74 -6.01 -9.00
N GLY A 108 -0.84 -6.84 -8.52
CA GLY A 108 -1.14 -8.24 -8.18
C GLY A 108 -0.92 -9.22 -9.33
N THR A 109 -0.69 -8.77 -10.57
CA THR A 109 -0.34 -9.65 -11.68
C THR A 109 1.14 -10.03 -11.68
N PRO A 110 1.52 -11.19 -12.23
CA PRO A 110 2.93 -11.57 -12.36
C PRO A 110 3.76 -10.54 -13.12
N ALA A 111 3.21 -9.91 -14.15
CA ALA A 111 3.91 -8.89 -14.94
C ALA A 111 4.22 -7.62 -14.14
N TYR A 112 3.29 -7.20 -13.28
CA TYR A 112 3.49 -6.10 -12.36
C TYR A 112 4.64 -6.39 -11.39
N TRP A 113 4.61 -7.57 -10.76
CA TRP A 113 5.63 -7.96 -9.80
C TRP A 113 7.00 -8.18 -10.43
N GLN A 114 7.06 -8.74 -11.64
CA GLN A 114 8.32 -8.88 -12.39
C GLN A 114 8.97 -7.52 -12.69
N LYS A 115 8.17 -6.50 -13.05
CA LYS A 115 8.69 -5.15 -13.24
C LYS A 115 9.25 -4.60 -11.93
N THR A 116 8.46 -4.66 -10.87
CA THR A 116 8.85 -4.19 -9.54
C THR A 116 10.14 -4.85 -9.04
N THR A 117 10.27 -6.16 -9.23
CA THR A 117 11.49 -6.91 -8.88
C THR A 117 12.70 -6.44 -9.70
N LYS A 118 12.51 -6.18 -11.00
CA LYS A 118 13.60 -5.66 -11.84
C LYS A 118 14.02 -4.25 -11.41
N ASP A 119 13.07 -3.40 -11.04
CA ASP A 119 13.36 -2.06 -10.53
C ASP A 119 14.20 -2.16 -9.24
N LEU A 120 13.82 -3.01 -8.28
CA LEU A 120 14.60 -3.26 -7.07
C LEU A 120 16.00 -3.84 -7.35
N PHE A 121 16.10 -4.82 -8.23
CA PHE A 121 17.43 -5.37 -8.60
C PHE A 121 18.30 -4.34 -9.32
N SER A 122 17.70 -3.41 -10.04
CA SER A 122 18.46 -2.31 -10.66
C SER A 122 19.01 -1.36 -9.60
N MET A 123 18.24 -1.05 -8.56
CA MET A 123 18.71 -0.29 -7.40
C MET A 123 19.88 -1.01 -6.70
N LEU A 124 19.71 -2.29 -6.36
CA LEU A 124 20.76 -3.11 -5.74
C LEU A 124 22.07 -3.13 -6.54
N ARG A 125 21.98 -3.16 -7.88
CA ARG A 125 23.17 -3.15 -8.75
C ARG A 125 23.86 -1.79 -8.84
N GLN A 126 23.10 -0.70 -8.75
CA GLN A 126 23.61 0.66 -8.92
C GLN A 126 24.12 1.27 -7.63
N ILE A 127 23.41 1.07 -6.52
CA ILE A 127 23.68 1.72 -5.24
C ILE A 127 24.15 0.73 -4.16
N GLY A 128 24.18 -0.57 -4.46
CA GLY A 128 24.61 -1.63 -3.53
C GLY A 128 23.51 -2.12 -2.60
N THR A 129 23.92 -2.78 -1.52
CA THR A 129 22.99 -3.29 -0.49
C THR A 129 22.39 -2.17 0.35
N PRO A 130 21.09 -2.27 0.73
CA PRO A 130 20.49 -1.33 1.67
C PRO A 130 21.05 -1.54 3.07
N GLN A 131 21.23 -0.47 3.83
CA GLN A 131 21.70 -0.53 5.21
C GLN A 131 20.60 -0.92 6.19
N PHE A 132 19.35 -0.57 5.89
CA PHE A 132 18.23 -0.89 6.78
C PHE A 132 17.09 -1.62 6.05
N PHE A 133 16.57 -2.64 6.74
CA PHE A 133 15.25 -3.20 6.49
C PHE A 133 14.34 -2.79 7.64
N VAL A 134 13.38 -1.90 7.36
CA VAL A 134 12.50 -1.32 8.37
C VAL A 134 11.07 -1.74 8.13
N THR A 135 10.37 -2.05 9.21
CA THR A 135 8.97 -2.45 9.16
C THR A 135 8.13 -1.52 10.04
N PHE A 136 7.08 -0.95 9.45
CA PHE A 136 6.10 -0.15 10.18
C PHE A 136 4.73 -0.79 10.13
N SER A 137 4.19 -1.14 11.30
CA SER A 137 2.83 -1.65 11.45
C SER A 137 1.88 -0.52 11.75
N ALA A 138 0.74 -0.49 11.08
CA ALA A 138 -0.34 0.39 11.49
C ALA A 138 -0.86 -0.03 12.87
N ALA A 139 -1.18 0.95 13.68
CA ALA A 139 -1.84 0.76 14.96
C ALA A 139 -3.20 1.49 14.97
N GLU A 140 -3.97 1.29 13.89
CA GLU A 140 -5.19 2.05 13.59
C GLU A 140 -6.22 2.01 14.72
N MET A 141 -6.22 0.92 15.49
CA MET A 141 -7.03 0.77 16.69
C MET A 141 -6.64 1.74 17.84
N ARG A 142 -5.47 2.33 17.75
CA ARG A 142 -4.92 3.26 18.74
C ARG A 142 -4.86 4.70 18.22
N TRP A 143 -5.56 4.99 17.12
CA TRP A 143 -5.59 6.33 16.53
C TRP A 143 -6.93 7.01 16.81
N PRO A 144 -7.04 7.81 17.89
CA PRO A 144 -8.30 8.46 18.24
C PRO A 144 -8.86 9.32 17.13
N GLU A 145 -8.01 10.03 16.42
CA GLU A 145 -8.40 10.94 15.35
C GLU A 145 -9.06 10.23 14.15
N VAL A 146 -8.70 8.96 13.87
CA VAL A 146 -9.35 8.17 12.80
C VAL A 146 -10.80 7.85 13.19
N ILE A 147 -10.99 7.33 14.39
CA ILE A 147 -12.30 6.94 14.91
C ILE A 147 -13.19 8.19 15.08
N GLN A 148 -12.64 9.27 15.63
CA GLN A 148 -13.35 10.54 15.73
C GLN A 148 -13.72 11.13 14.36
N ALA A 149 -12.83 11.06 13.36
CA ALA A 149 -13.13 11.52 12.01
C ALA A 149 -14.27 10.72 11.37
N ILE A 150 -14.29 9.39 11.56
CA ILE A 150 -15.35 8.51 11.08
C ILE A 150 -16.69 8.87 11.76
N LYS A 151 -16.69 9.05 13.08
CA LYS A 151 -17.89 9.37 13.84
C LYS A 151 -18.42 10.76 13.52
N ARG A 152 -17.57 11.77 13.41
CA ARG A 152 -17.97 13.12 12.96
C ARG A 152 -18.59 13.12 11.56
N GLN A 153 -18.09 12.28 10.65
CA GLN A 153 -18.70 12.13 9.31
C GLN A 153 -20.14 11.55 9.40
N GLN A 154 -20.44 10.82 10.47
CA GLN A 154 -21.77 10.27 10.76
C GLN A 154 -22.66 11.24 11.55
N GLY A 155 -22.13 12.38 11.96
CA GLY A 155 -22.83 13.35 12.83
C GLY A 155 -22.83 12.97 14.30
N GLU A 156 -21.93 12.06 14.70
CA GLU A 156 -21.81 11.56 16.06
C GLU A 156 -20.50 12.06 16.71
N GLU A 157 -20.55 12.34 18.00
CA GLU A 157 -19.37 12.51 18.84
C GLU A 157 -19.15 11.24 19.66
N VAL A 158 -17.90 10.86 19.86
CA VAL A 158 -17.53 9.66 20.61
C VAL A 158 -16.33 9.93 21.50
N ASP A 159 -16.40 9.44 22.73
CA ASP A 159 -15.24 9.32 23.58
C ASP A 159 -14.46 8.04 23.18
N PHE A 160 -13.25 8.24 22.68
CA PHE A 160 -12.39 7.14 22.23
C PHE A 160 -12.03 6.17 23.36
N GLU A 161 -11.86 6.66 24.58
CA GLU A 161 -11.47 5.83 25.73
C GLU A 161 -12.63 4.96 26.24
N ALA A 162 -13.87 5.40 25.98
CA ALA A 162 -15.06 4.63 26.35
C ALA A 162 -15.35 3.45 25.41
N LEU A 163 -14.76 3.45 24.21
CA LEU A 163 -14.95 2.38 23.24
C LEU A 163 -14.13 1.13 23.59
N ASP A 164 -14.77 -0.01 23.53
CA ASP A 164 -14.07 -1.29 23.61
C ASP A 164 -13.33 -1.66 22.31
N TRP A 165 -12.56 -2.74 22.36
CA TRP A 165 -11.79 -3.21 21.20
C TRP A 165 -12.68 -3.64 20.04
N SER A 166 -13.80 -4.29 20.31
CA SER A 166 -14.73 -4.81 19.30
C SER A 166 -15.42 -3.66 18.56
N GLU A 167 -15.85 -2.64 19.29
CA GLU A 167 -16.45 -1.43 18.74
C GLU A 167 -15.47 -0.66 17.84
N LYS A 168 -14.21 -0.50 18.26
CA LYS A 168 -13.14 0.10 17.44
C LYS A 168 -12.92 -0.70 16.16
N CYS A 169 -12.86 -2.03 16.23
CA CYS A 169 -12.75 -2.91 15.06
C CYS A 169 -13.91 -2.71 14.08
N GLU A 170 -15.14 -2.66 14.58
CA GLU A 170 -16.33 -2.52 13.74
C GLU A 170 -16.36 -1.16 13.04
N ILE A 171 -16.05 -0.07 13.76
CA ILE A 171 -15.97 1.27 13.18
C ILE A 171 -14.95 1.33 12.03
N LEU A 172 -13.76 0.79 12.23
CA LEU A 172 -12.70 0.79 11.21
C LEU A 172 -13.06 -0.09 10.01
N ARG A 173 -13.58 -1.29 10.27
CA ARG A 173 -13.98 -2.25 9.24
C ARG A 173 -15.10 -1.73 8.36
N SER A 174 -16.07 -1.04 8.96
CA SER A 174 -17.20 -0.42 8.24
C SER A 174 -16.81 0.85 7.47
N ASN A 175 -15.60 1.37 7.64
CA ASN A 175 -15.13 2.59 6.99
C ASN A 175 -13.72 2.42 6.35
N PRO A 176 -13.53 1.43 5.48
CA PRO A 176 -12.21 1.06 4.97
C PRO A 176 -11.51 2.19 4.20
N VAL A 177 -12.25 2.99 3.45
CA VAL A 177 -11.68 4.09 2.66
C VAL A 177 -11.12 5.18 3.57
N THR A 178 -11.84 5.57 4.62
CA THR A 178 -11.37 6.59 5.57
C THR A 178 -10.15 6.07 6.34
N THR A 179 -10.19 4.83 6.81
CA THR A 179 -9.09 4.18 7.52
C THR A 179 -7.82 4.15 6.65
N MET A 180 -7.93 3.74 5.39
CA MET A 180 -6.79 3.68 4.47
C MET A 180 -6.24 5.06 4.10
N ARG A 181 -7.11 6.07 3.93
CA ARG A 181 -6.65 7.45 3.69
C ARG A 181 -5.86 8.01 4.88
N MET A 182 -6.31 7.73 6.09
CA MET A 182 -5.58 8.17 7.29
C MET A 182 -4.24 7.45 7.43
N PHE A 183 -4.19 6.15 7.12
CA PHE A 183 -2.93 5.42 7.04
C PHE A 183 -1.97 6.07 6.03
N ASP A 184 -2.43 6.33 4.81
CA ASP A 184 -1.63 6.96 3.75
C ASP A 184 -1.08 8.33 4.19
N LYS A 185 -1.92 9.17 4.82
CA LYS A 185 -1.49 10.45 5.39
C LYS A 185 -0.44 10.32 6.50
N ARG A 186 -0.57 9.31 7.35
CA ARG A 186 0.44 9.04 8.38
C ARG A 186 1.76 8.56 7.79
N VAL A 187 1.69 7.75 6.73
CA VAL A 187 2.89 7.34 5.98
C VAL A 187 3.56 8.55 5.34
N GLU A 188 2.80 9.41 4.66
CA GLU A 188 3.33 10.67 4.10
C GLU A 188 4.01 11.54 5.17
N ALA A 189 3.37 11.66 6.35
CA ALA A 189 3.94 12.41 7.47
C ALA A 189 5.21 11.75 8.03
N LEU A 190 5.22 10.42 8.18
CA LEU A 190 6.41 9.67 8.60
C LEU A 190 7.60 9.95 7.68
N PHE A 191 7.39 9.92 6.37
CA PHE A 191 8.44 10.23 5.41
C PHE A 191 8.88 11.68 5.53
N ARG A 192 7.96 12.63 5.43
CA ARG A 192 8.26 14.07 5.38
C ARG A 192 8.83 14.59 6.70
N ASP A 193 8.17 14.24 7.83
CA ASP A 193 8.40 14.90 9.11
C ASP A 193 9.42 14.15 9.99
N LEU A 194 9.74 12.89 9.65
CA LEU A 194 10.72 12.09 10.36
C LEU A 194 11.89 11.66 9.47
N LEU A 195 11.63 10.77 8.50
CA LEU A 195 12.71 10.11 7.76
C LEU A 195 13.53 11.09 6.90
N PHE A 196 12.85 12.00 6.19
CA PHE A 196 13.49 13.02 5.35
C PHE A 196 13.54 14.41 6.02
N SER A 197 13.31 14.47 7.32
CA SER A 197 13.43 15.71 8.07
C SER A 197 14.90 16.13 8.23
N PRO A 198 15.16 17.41 8.53
CA PRO A 198 16.51 17.87 8.85
C PRO A 198 17.16 17.15 10.03
N ALA A 199 16.38 16.50 10.89
CA ALA A 199 16.87 15.72 12.02
C ALA A 199 17.62 14.44 11.61
N GLN A 200 17.33 13.90 10.41
CA GLN A 200 17.98 12.73 9.82
C GLN A 200 18.23 11.58 10.82
N PRO A 201 17.21 11.03 11.47
CA PRO A 201 17.38 10.08 12.57
C PRO A 201 18.09 8.79 12.18
N LEU A 202 18.11 8.47 10.88
CA LEU A 202 18.82 7.32 10.31
C LEU A 202 19.98 7.76 9.39
N GLY A 203 20.49 9.00 9.57
CA GLY A 203 21.44 9.59 8.64
C GLY A 203 20.79 10.09 7.35
N GLU A 204 21.62 10.53 6.40
CA GLU A 204 21.17 11.01 5.09
C GLU A 204 20.70 9.83 4.23
N ILE A 205 19.39 9.79 3.92
CA ILE A 205 18.80 8.76 3.07
C ILE A 205 18.98 9.15 1.61
N ILE A 206 19.72 8.34 0.85
CA ILE A 206 19.99 8.56 -0.58
C ILE A 206 18.94 7.94 -1.49
N ASP A 207 18.34 6.81 -1.07
CA ASP A 207 17.25 6.17 -1.80
C ASP A 207 16.45 5.24 -0.88
N TYR A 208 15.25 4.87 -1.31
CA TYR A 208 14.39 3.95 -0.58
C TYR A 208 13.48 3.15 -1.50
N PHE A 209 13.09 1.98 -1.01
CA PHE A 209 12.11 1.13 -1.68
C PHE A 209 11.16 0.57 -0.63
N TYR A 210 9.84 0.77 -0.79
CA TYR A 210 8.89 0.21 0.16
C TYR A 210 7.70 -0.46 -0.49
N ARG A 211 7.05 -1.33 0.29
CA ARG A 211 5.80 -2.01 -0.05
C ARG A 211 4.82 -1.97 1.10
N VAL A 212 3.56 -1.77 0.74
CA VAL A 212 2.46 -1.93 1.68
C VAL A 212 1.92 -3.34 1.52
N GLU A 213 1.88 -4.06 2.62
CA GLU A 213 1.31 -5.39 2.75
C GLU A 213 0.12 -5.33 3.71
N PHE A 214 -0.90 -6.17 3.49
CA PHE A 214 -2.03 -6.29 4.39
C PHE A 214 -1.95 -7.62 5.12
N GLN A 215 -1.91 -7.57 6.45
CA GLN A 215 -1.95 -8.77 7.27
C GLN A 215 -3.34 -9.42 7.23
N HIS A 216 -3.47 -10.66 7.69
CA HIS A 216 -4.74 -11.41 7.70
C HIS A 216 -5.92 -10.66 8.34
N ARG A 217 -5.65 -9.73 9.26
CA ARG A 217 -6.66 -8.88 9.91
C ARG A 217 -7.06 -7.66 9.09
N GLY A 218 -6.43 -7.43 7.94
CA GLY A 218 -6.64 -6.25 7.10
C GLY A 218 -5.80 -5.04 7.50
N SER A 219 -5.01 -5.09 8.57
CA SER A 219 -4.11 -4.01 8.99
C SER A 219 -2.98 -3.82 7.99
N PRO A 220 -2.73 -2.59 7.51
CA PRO A 220 -1.65 -2.31 6.60
C PRO A 220 -0.29 -2.29 7.30
N HIS A 221 0.70 -2.79 6.60
CA HIS A 221 2.08 -2.94 7.04
C HIS A 221 3.01 -2.41 5.97
N ILE A 222 4.07 -1.72 6.34
CA ILE A 222 5.09 -1.26 5.40
C ILE A 222 6.36 -2.05 5.65
N HIS A 223 6.90 -2.63 4.60
CA HIS A 223 8.27 -3.12 4.54
C HIS A 223 9.08 -2.17 3.66
N MET A 224 10.20 -1.71 4.19
CA MET A 224 11.03 -0.67 3.57
C MET A 224 12.50 -1.06 3.60
N LEU A 225 13.17 -0.87 2.47
CA LEU A 225 14.61 -0.88 2.34
C LEU A 225 15.08 0.58 2.27
N LEU A 226 16.11 0.91 3.02
CA LEU A 226 16.70 2.25 3.03
C LEU A 226 18.19 2.17 2.69
N TRP A 227 18.59 3.01 1.76
CA TRP A 227 20.00 3.27 1.45
C TRP A 227 20.36 4.62 2.05
N ILE A 228 21.38 4.63 2.89
CA ILE A 228 21.88 5.86 3.49
C ILE A 228 23.28 6.19 2.96
N GLN A 229 23.73 7.42 3.17
CA GLN A 229 25.04 7.89 2.70
C GLN A 229 26.18 7.13 3.40
N GLU A 230 26.05 6.86 4.69
CA GLU A 230 27.00 6.04 5.44
C GLU A 230 26.79 4.56 5.11
N LYS A 231 27.78 3.93 4.47
CA LYS A 231 27.70 2.53 4.05
C LYS A 231 28.57 1.66 4.94
N VAL A 232 28.05 0.52 5.35
CA VAL A 232 28.75 -0.55 6.05
C VAL A 232 28.40 -1.87 5.40
N GLU A 233 29.42 -2.68 5.11
CA GLU A 233 29.28 -4.00 4.54
C GLU A 233 29.82 -5.06 5.52
N VAL A 234 28.93 -5.87 6.07
CA VAL A 234 29.20 -6.81 7.18
C VAL A 234 30.35 -7.80 6.87
N ASP A 235 30.50 -8.20 5.60
CA ASP A 235 31.51 -9.18 5.17
C ASP A 235 32.81 -8.51 4.63
N VAL A 236 32.88 -7.18 4.62
CA VAL A 236 33.98 -6.40 4.03
C VAL A 236 34.66 -5.52 5.05
N ASP A 237 33.88 -4.81 5.87
CA ASP A 237 34.38 -3.91 6.91
C ASP A 237 34.79 -4.71 8.18
N ASP A 238 35.65 -4.14 8.97
CA ASP A 238 36.05 -4.76 10.24
C ASP A 238 34.87 -4.77 11.27
N ASP A 239 34.89 -5.75 12.15
CA ASP A 239 33.83 -6.00 13.13
C ASP A 239 33.55 -4.77 14.01
N GLN A 240 34.57 -3.97 14.34
CA GLN A 240 34.39 -2.79 15.18
C GLN A 240 33.63 -1.71 14.44
N THR A 241 33.94 -1.45 13.18
CA THR A 241 33.22 -0.51 12.31
C THR A 241 31.76 -0.90 12.18
N VAL A 242 31.46 -2.19 11.99
CA VAL A 242 30.08 -2.70 11.94
C VAL A 242 29.36 -2.52 13.26
N CYS A 243 30.00 -2.83 14.39
CA CYS A 243 29.43 -2.65 15.72
C CYS A 243 29.12 -1.18 16.01
N ASP A 244 30.07 -0.29 15.73
CA ASP A 244 29.91 1.16 15.95
C ASP A 244 28.76 1.74 15.13
N PHE A 245 28.58 1.27 13.88
CA PHE A 245 27.45 1.63 13.04
C PHE A 245 26.13 1.14 13.65
N VAL A 246 26.05 -0.12 14.04
CA VAL A 246 24.85 -0.71 14.64
C VAL A 246 24.48 0.03 15.92
N ASP A 247 25.42 0.25 16.82
CA ASP A 247 25.19 0.91 18.13
C ASP A 247 24.74 2.38 17.99
N ARG A 248 25.14 3.05 16.89
CA ARG A 248 24.71 4.42 16.59
C ARG A 248 23.24 4.51 16.23
N TYR A 249 22.73 3.57 15.43
CA TYR A 249 21.38 3.64 14.87
C TYR A 249 20.37 2.72 15.56
N ILE A 250 20.81 1.66 16.21
CA ILE A 250 19.95 0.61 16.76
C ILE A 250 20.25 0.41 18.23
N SER A 251 19.26 0.62 19.07
CA SER A 251 19.37 0.33 20.50
C SER A 251 18.23 -0.57 20.96
N ALA A 252 18.57 -1.66 21.66
CA ALA A 252 17.63 -2.53 22.35
C ALA A 252 17.46 -2.19 23.84
N GLN A 253 18.13 -1.14 24.32
CA GLN A 253 18.07 -0.70 25.71
C GLN A 253 16.69 -0.11 26.03
N LEU A 254 16.22 -0.34 27.26
CA LEU A 254 15.03 0.36 27.73
C LEU A 254 15.40 1.81 28.03
N PRO A 255 14.57 2.77 27.57
CA PRO A 255 14.75 4.17 27.95
C PRO A 255 14.78 4.35 29.47
N ASP A 256 15.55 5.30 29.93
CA ASP A 256 15.66 5.64 31.35
C ASP A 256 14.30 6.13 31.90
N PRO A 257 13.73 5.50 32.94
CA PRO A 257 12.43 5.86 33.47
C PRO A 257 12.37 7.31 34.05
N GLU A 258 13.49 7.86 34.50
CA GLU A 258 13.53 9.22 35.02
C GLU A 258 13.66 10.26 33.92
N LYS A 259 14.47 9.99 32.90
CA LYS A 259 14.74 10.92 31.79
C LYS A 259 13.64 10.87 30.72
N GLN A 260 13.06 9.70 30.50
CA GLN A 260 12.11 9.46 29.40
C GLN A 260 10.92 8.56 29.85
N PRO A 261 10.13 8.99 30.86
CA PRO A 261 9.10 8.15 31.47
C PRO A 261 8.03 7.64 30.50
N GLU A 262 7.59 8.50 29.59
CA GLU A 262 6.58 8.14 28.56
C GLU A 262 7.11 7.07 27.60
N LEU A 263 8.34 7.23 27.13
CA LEU A 263 8.97 6.28 26.20
C LEU A 263 9.27 4.95 26.90
N HIS A 264 9.73 5.00 28.16
CA HIS A 264 9.94 3.81 28.99
C HIS A 264 8.65 3.00 29.14
N LYS A 265 7.55 3.65 29.53
CA LYS A 265 6.23 3.01 29.68
C LYS A 265 5.74 2.40 28.39
N LYS A 266 5.87 3.10 27.25
CA LYS A 266 5.51 2.57 25.93
C LYS A 266 6.34 1.36 25.57
N SER A 267 7.66 1.39 25.79
CA SER A 267 8.57 0.28 25.49
C SER A 267 8.29 -0.96 26.32
N LEU A 268 7.94 -0.83 27.60
CA LEU A 268 7.51 -1.94 28.45
C LEU A 268 6.23 -2.60 27.94
N ASN A 269 5.24 -1.81 27.52
CA ASN A 269 4.00 -2.32 26.98
C ASN A 269 4.21 -3.12 25.69
N TYR A 270 5.14 -2.70 24.83
CA TYR A 270 5.52 -3.46 23.63
C TYR A 270 6.20 -4.79 23.97
N LYS A 271 7.12 -4.81 24.91
CA LYS A 271 7.80 -6.05 25.35
C LYS A 271 6.83 -7.07 25.99
N SER A 272 5.82 -6.63 26.73
CA SER A 272 4.81 -7.49 27.32
C SER A 272 3.91 -8.12 26.26
N THR A 273 3.51 -7.35 25.24
CA THR A 273 2.67 -7.81 24.13
C THR A 273 3.41 -8.84 23.25
N ALA A 274 4.71 -8.60 22.98
CA ALA A 274 5.52 -9.54 22.20
C ALA A 274 5.67 -10.91 22.89
N LYS A 275 5.85 -10.95 24.22
CA LYS A 275 5.91 -12.19 25.00
C LYS A 275 4.59 -12.98 24.94
N THR A 276 3.45 -12.31 24.90
CA THR A 276 2.13 -12.96 24.82
C THR A 276 1.91 -13.57 23.42
N THR A 277 2.36 -12.88 22.36
CA THR A 277 2.26 -13.38 20.99
C THR A 277 3.16 -14.59 20.76
N GLN A 278 4.37 -14.60 21.31
CA GLN A 278 5.27 -15.78 21.22
C GLN A 278 4.71 -17.01 21.96
N LYS A 279 4.04 -16.84 23.10
CA LYS A 279 3.38 -17.96 23.81
C LYS A 279 2.21 -18.56 23.03
N HIS A 280 1.52 -17.80 22.19
CA HIS A 280 0.46 -18.31 21.34
C HIS A 280 0.99 -18.98 20.05
N ALA A 281 2.10 -18.50 19.50
CA ALA A 281 2.74 -19.11 18.32
C ALA A 281 3.39 -20.49 18.62
N LEU A 282 3.73 -20.77 19.87
CA LEU A 282 4.30 -22.07 20.31
C LEU A 282 3.25 -23.09 20.71
N ARG A 283 1.95 -22.81 20.55
CA ARG A 283 0.83 -23.71 20.87
C ARG A 283 -0.02 -24.14 19.66
N VAL A 284 0.49 -23.96 18.44
CA VAL A 284 -0.14 -24.46 17.21
C VAL A 284 0.76 -25.50 16.59
#